data_78fbb9de3890d323a2707ff6855254ea
#
_entry.id   78fbb9de3890d323a2707ff6855254ea
#
_cell.length_a   1.000
_cell.length_b   1.000
_cell.length_c   1.000
_cell.angle_alpha   90.00
_cell.angle_beta   90.00
_cell.angle_gamma   90.00
#
_symmetry.space_group_name_H-M   'P 1'
#
loop_
_entity.id
_entity.type
_entity.pdbx_description
1 polymer ?
#
loop_
_entity_poly.entity_id
_entity_poly.type
_entity_poly.pdbx_seq_one_letter_code
_entity_poly.pdbx_strand_id
1 'polypeptide(L)'
;PPTANGKPHIGHVLTRVIKDMIPRYQTMKGKYVPRKAGWDTHGLPVELGVEKTLGITKEDIGKTISVAEYNKHCRTDVMKFTKEWTDLTHKMGYWVDLDNPYITYDNRYIETLWWLLQQLYKKGLLYKGYTIQPYSPAAGTGLSSHELNQPGCYRDVKDLTVVGQFKIKNPKPEMTQWGTPYFLAWTTTPWTLPSNTALCVGPKIDYVAVQTYNGYTGEKMTVVLAKALLYTHFNKKAEDLALEDYKPGEKLIPFNVVGEYKGPDLVGMEYEQLMPWVKPVTVDEDGNWKDASDKAFRVIPGDYVTTEDGTGIVHIAPTFGADDANVARAAGIPSLFMINKKGETRPMVDLTGKFYLLDELDEKFVKECVDVEKYKEYQGRWVKNAYDPQFTIDGKYDEKAAQAAESLDVYICMMMKQNNLAFKMEKHVHNYPHCWRTDKPVLYYPLDSWFIRSTACKERMIELNKTINWKPESTGSGRFGKWLENLNDWNLSRSRYWGTPLPIWRSEEGEEICIGSVEELYNEIEKSVAAGFMTENPYKKLGFVPGQYNKDNYDKIDLHRPYVDDIILVSASGKPMKRELDLIDVWFDSGSMPYAQLHYPFENKELIDSGSYYPAD
;
A
#
# COMPACT_ATOMS: atom_id res chain seq x y z
N PRO A 1 19.33 -8.75 12.61
CA PRO A 1 20.40 -7.86 13.07
C PRO A 1 19.85 -6.49 13.44
N PRO A 2 20.54 -5.73 14.31
CA PRO A 2 20.13 -4.37 14.62
C PRO A 2 20.49 -3.38 13.51
N THR A 3 19.78 -2.26 13.45
CA THR A 3 20.11 -1.09 12.65
C THR A 3 20.85 -0.08 13.57
N ALA A 4 22.09 0.28 13.24
CA ALA A 4 22.93 1.12 14.11
C ALA A 4 22.74 2.63 13.88
N ASN A 5 21.57 3.07 13.39
CA ASN A 5 21.20 4.48 13.21
C ASN A 5 20.70 5.17 14.50
N GLY A 6 20.60 4.43 15.59
CA GLY A 6 20.22 4.91 16.92
C GLY A 6 20.94 4.18 18.04
N LYS A 7 20.99 4.81 19.23
CA LYS A 7 21.60 4.19 20.41
C LYS A 7 20.77 2.98 20.89
N PRO A 8 21.42 1.90 21.38
CA PRO A 8 20.70 0.78 21.96
C PRO A 8 19.97 1.19 23.25
N HIS A 9 18.84 0.53 23.55
CA HIS A 9 18.03 0.76 24.74
C HIS A 9 17.65 -0.58 25.40
N ILE A 10 17.01 -0.51 26.58
CA ILE A 10 16.69 -1.68 27.42
C ILE A 10 15.89 -2.77 26.68
N GLY A 11 15.01 -2.42 25.76
CA GLY A 11 14.28 -3.40 24.94
C GLY A 11 15.21 -4.27 24.10
N HIS A 12 16.30 -3.70 23.56
CA HIS A 12 17.32 -4.45 22.84
C HIS A 12 18.10 -5.38 23.76
N VAL A 13 18.36 -4.97 25.01
CA VAL A 13 19.04 -5.80 26.00
C VAL A 13 18.23 -7.04 26.29
N LEU A 14 16.93 -6.90 26.61
CA LEU A 14 16.04 -8.00 26.93
C LEU A 14 16.01 -9.08 25.83
N THR A 15 15.77 -8.66 24.60
CA THR A 15 15.70 -9.62 23.47
C THR A 15 17.03 -10.31 23.21
N ARG A 16 18.16 -9.62 23.38
CA ARG A 16 19.50 -10.19 23.15
C ARG A 16 19.90 -11.17 24.26
N VAL A 17 19.53 -10.91 25.52
CA VAL A 17 19.75 -11.86 26.63
C VAL A 17 19.03 -13.18 26.37
N ILE A 18 17.76 -13.13 25.94
CA ILE A 18 17.00 -14.34 25.64
C ILE A 18 17.64 -15.11 24.46
N LYS A 19 18.05 -14.40 23.42
CA LYS A 19 18.74 -15.00 22.28
C LYS A 19 20.05 -15.68 22.68
N ASP A 20 20.87 -15.02 23.50
CA ASP A 20 22.16 -15.55 23.90
C ASP A 20 22.05 -16.79 24.80
N MET A 21 21.03 -16.85 25.64
CA MET A 21 20.79 -17.97 26.55
C MET A 21 20.64 -19.31 25.80
N ILE A 22 19.87 -19.33 24.71
CA ILE A 22 19.63 -20.58 23.96
C ILE A 22 20.90 -21.09 23.26
N PRO A 23 21.65 -20.29 22.49
CA PRO A 23 22.93 -20.70 21.92
C PRO A 23 23.95 -21.14 22.96
N ARG A 24 24.08 -20.45 24.10
CA ARG A 24 24.97 -20.89 25.20
C ARG A 24 24.58 -22.28 25.72
N TYR A 25 23.29 -22.47 25.99
CA TYR A 25 22.80 -23.76 26.49
C TYR A 25 23.07 -24.88 25.49
N GLN A 26 22.84 -24.67 24.20
CA GLN A 26 23.12 -25.65 23.17
C GLN A 26 24.63 -25.93 23.02
N THR A 27 25.47 -24.90 23.11
CA THR A 27 26.93 -25.07 23.12
C THR A 27 27.39 -25.92 24.34
N MET A 28 26.84 -25.65 25.53
CA MET A 28 27.15 -26.41 26.74
C MET A 28 26.69 -27.90 26.66
N LYS A 29 25.72 -28.19 25.78
CA LYS A 29 25.29 -29.54 25.44
C LYS A 29 26.16 -30.20 24.37
N GLY A 30 27.26 -29.58 23.95
CA GLY A 30 28.18 -30.10 22.95
C GLY A 30 27.78 -29.88 21.50
N LYS A 31 26.75 -29.02 21.24
CA LYS A 31 26.37 -28.66 19.86
C LYS A 31 27.28 -27.56 19.32
N TYR A 32 27.53 -27.60 18.01
CA TYR A 32 28.16 -26.51 17.29
C TYR A 32 27.13 -25.44 17.01
N VAL A 33 27.36 -24.24 17.53
CA VAL A 33 26.45 -23.08 17.35
C VAL A 33 27.25 -21.88 16.83
N PRO A 34 27.38 -21.70 15.53
CA PRO A 34 28.05 -20.53 14.95
C PRO A 34 27.25 -19.25 15.27
N ARG A 35 27.95 -18.18 15.64
CA ARG A 35 27.33 -16.91 16.07
C ARG A 35 28.02 -15.76 15.39
N LYS A 36 27.50 -15.34 14.26
CA LYS A 36 28.00 -14.19 13.49
C LYS A 36 27.17 -12.95 13.83
N ALA A 37 27.84 -11.82 14.12
CA ALA A 37 27.18 -10.54 14.22
C ALA A 37 26.69 -10.06 12.85
N GLY A 38 25.78 -9.10 12.84
CA GLY A 38 25.28 -8.52 11.60
C GLY A 38 24.66 -7.13 11.83
N TRP A 39 24.64 -6.35 10.76
CA TRP A 39 24.05 -5.03 10.71
C TRP A 39 23.00 -4.95 9.60
N ASP A 40 21.79 -4.55 9.97
CA ASP A 40 20.71 -4.21 9.04
C ASP A 40 20.85 -2.74 8.67
N THR A 41 21.14 -2.46 7.40
CA THR A 41 21.65 -1.16 7.00
C THR A 41 20.82 -0.42 5.98
N HIS A 42 19.73 -1.03 5.51
CA HIS A 42 18.83 -0.46 4.50
C HIS A 42 17.49 -0.03 5.07
N GLY A 43 16.73 0.64 4.23
CA GLY A 43 15.30 0.86 4.39
C GLY A 43 14.91 2.20 4.99
N LEU A 44 13.62 2.35 5.07
CA LEU A 44 12.92 3.58 5.41
C LEU A 44 13.38 4.25 6.72
N PRO A 45 13.73 3.52 7.80
CA PRO A 45 14.19 4.17 9.03
C PRO A 45 15.48 4.98 8.85
N VAL A 46 16.40 4.50 7.99
CA VAL A 46 17.66 5.20 7.70
C VAL A 46 17.37 6.42 6.85
N GLU A 47 16.58 6.25 5.79
CA GLU A 47 16.23 7.31 4.85
C GLU A 47 15.53 8.48 5.53
N LEU A 48 14.47 8.22 6.30
CA LEU A 48 13.75 9.27 7.05
C LEU A 48 14.63 9.98 8.08
N GLY A 49 15.57 9.26 8.69
CA GLY A 49 16.58 9.85 9.58
C GLY A 49 17.48 10.85 8.86
N VAL A 50 17.96 10.48 7.68
CA VAL A 50 18.82 11.34 6.83
C VAL A 50 18.03 12.51 6.26
N GLU A 51 16.81 12.30 5.74
CA GLU A 51 15.92 13.37 5.25
C GLU A 51 15.71 14.43 6.34
N LYS A 52 15.42 13.99 7.56
CA LYS A 52 15.26 14.90 8.71
C LYS A 52 16.54 15.65 9.04
N THR A 53 17.70 15.00 8.99
CA THR A 53 18.99 15.61 9.30
C THR A 53 19.38 16.65 8.25
N LEU A 54 19.10 16.39 6.97
CA LEU A 54 19.38 17.28 5.86
C LEU A 54 18.31 18.37 5.65
N GLY A 55 17.13 18.23 6.30
CA GLY A 55 16.01 19.16 6.12
C GLY A 55 15.36 19.06 4.73
N ILE A 56 15.37 17.87 4.13
CA ILE A 56 14.83 17.59 2.79
C ILE A 56 13.68 16.61 2.85
N THR A 57 12.97 16.47 1.73
CA THR A 57 11.94 15.47 1.50
C THR A 57 12.35 14.50 0.39
N LYS A 58 11.60 13.43 0.19
CA LYS A 58 11.82 12.51 -0.93
C LYS A 58 11.87 13.24 -2.29
N GLU A 59 11.05 14.29 -2.45
CA GLU A 59 10.93 15.05 -3.70
C GLU A 59 12.18 15.86 -4.07
N ASP A 60 13.06 16.13 -3.11
CA ASP A 60 14.31 16.85 -3.31
C ASP A 60 15.42 15.95 -3.87
N ILE A 61 15.31 14.63 -3.65
CA ILE A 61 16.33 13.65 -4.05
C ILE A 61 16.29 13.48 -5.58
N GLY A 62 17.44 13.65 -6.20
CA GLY A 62 17.58 13.69 -7.66
C GLY A 62 17.32 15.08 -8.28
N LYS A 63 16.98 16.09 -7.46
CA LYS A 63 16.76 17.49 -7.90
C LYS A 63 17.73 18.46 -7.22
N THR A 64 17.61 18.61 -5.89
CA THR A 64 18.46 19.51 -5.09
C THR A 64 19.69 18.80 -4.51
N ILE A 65 19.60 17.50 -4.29
CA ILE A 65 20.69 16.61 -3.89
C ILE A 65 20.73 15.41 -4.83
N SER A 66 21.90 14.99 -5.28
CA SER A 66 22.03 13.79 -6.12
C SER A 66 21.71 12.51 -5.34
N VAL A 67 21.22 11.47 -6.04
CA VAL A 67 20.95 10.17 -5.43
C VAL A 67 22.23 9.57 -4.83
N ALA A 68 23.37 9.73 -5.50
CA ALA A 68 24.66 9.25 -5.00
C ALA A 68 25.07 9.91 -3.67
N GLU A 69 24.92 11.22 -3.58
CA GLU A 69 25.23 11.98 -2.36
C GLU A 69 24.28 11.62 -1.22
N TYR A 70 22.99 11.54 -1.51
CA TYR A 70 21.99 11.09 -0.54
C TYR A 70 22.30 9.68 0.00
N ASN A 71 22.57 8.72 -0.89
CA ASN A 71 22.90 7.35 -0.49
C ASN A 71 24.22 7.26 0.29
N LYS A 72 25.19 8.15 0.01
CA LYS A 72 26.42 8.28 0.82
C LYS A 72 26.09 8.73 2.25
N HIS A 73 25.17 9.68 2.43
CA HIS A 73 24.69 10.08 3.77
C HIS A 73 24.00 8.91 4.49
N CYS A 74 23.14 8.15 3.81
CA CYS A 74 22.49 6.97 4.39
C CYS A 74 23.52 5.92 4.84
N ARG A 75 24.50 5.60 3.99
CA ARG A 75 25.58 4.65 4.31
C ARG A 75 26.40 5.07 5.52
N THR A 76 26.63 6.36 5.68
CA THR A 76 27.39 6.90 6.82
C THR A 76 26.54 6.91 8.10
N ASP A 77 25.31 7.38 8.01
CA ASP A 77 24.42 7.55 9.18
C ASP A 77 24.04 6.20 9.79
N VAL A 78 23.79 5.17 8.96
CA VAL A 78 23.37 3.85 9.46
C VAL A 78 24.42 3.14 10.31
N MET A 79 25.70 3.48 10.18
CA MET A 79 26.81 2.91 10.97
C MET A 79 27.24 3.78 12.15
N LYS A 80 26.56 4.90 12.38
CA LYS A 80 26.96 5.94 13.34
C LYS A 80 27.10 5.48 14.78
N PHE A 81 26.27 4.54 15.21
CA PHE A 81 26.24 4.05 16.59
C PHE A 81 26.78 2.63 16.76
N THR A 82 27.51 2.10 15.79
CA THR A 82 28.08 0.73 15.85
C THR A 82 28.98 0.54 17.07
N LYS A 83 29.74 1.59 17.47
CA LYS A 83 30.59 1.54 18.66
C LYS A 83 29.76 1.31 19.93
N GLU A 84 28.71 2.09 20.14
CA GLU A 84 27.84 1.96 21.31
C GLU A 84 27.14 0.60 21.36
N TRP A 85 26.74 0.07 20.22
CA TRP A 85 26.20 -1.28 20.13
C TRP A 85 27.23 -2.36 20.46
N THR A 86 28.46 -2.23 20.01
CA THR A 86 29.57 -3.12 20.30
C THR A 86 29.92 -3.05 21.80
N ASP A 87 30.07 -1.86 22.35
CA ASP A 87 30.36 -1.65 23.78
C ASP A 87 29.25 -2.28 24.67
N LEU A 88 27.98 -2.12 24.29
CA LEU A 88 26.87 -2.76 25.00
C LEU A 88 26.94 -4.28 24.89
N THR A 89 27.25 -4.83 23.70
CA THR A 89 27.39 -6.28 23.48
C THR A 89 28.44 -6.90 24.38
N HIS A 90 29.59 -6.24 24.51
CA HIS A 90 30.66 -6.65 25.44
C HIS A 90 30.21 -6.56 26.90
N LYS A 91 29.55 -5.45 27.30
CA LYS A 91 29.01 -5.28 28.65
C LYS A 91 28.01 -6.35 29.06
N MET A 92 27.17 -6.79 28.13
CA MET A 92 26.21 -7.87 28.34
C MET A 92 26.90 -9.24 28.43
N GLY A 93 28.14 -9.36 27.97
CA GLY A 93 28.81 -10.63 27.79
C GLY A 93 28.12 -11.51 26.74
N TYR A 94 27.49 -10.91 25.73
CA TYR A 94 26.80 -11.63 24.67
C TYR A 94 27.81 -12.36 23.77
N TRP A 95 27.65 -13.67 23.63
CA TRP A 95 28.54 -14.51 22.83
C TRP A 95 28.22 -14.38 21.35
N VAL A 96 28.88 -13.49 20.67
CA VAL A 96 28.73 -13.26 19.22
C VAL A 96 30.07 -12.82 18.63
N ASP A 97 30.39 -13.30 17.44
CA ASP A 97 31.54 -12.83 16.66
C ASP A 97 31.24 -11.44 16.09
N LEU A 98 31.92 -10.42 16.64
CA LEU A 98 31.82 -9.04 16.21
C LEU A 98 32.93 -8.64 15.23
N ASP A 99 33.94 -9.49 15.04
CA ASP A 99 35.11 -9.17 14.21
C ASP A 99 34.80 -9.40 12.73
N ASN A 100 33.89 -10.32 12.41
CA ASN A 100 33.48 -10.65 11.06
C ASN A 100 31.97 -10.51 10.83
N PRO A 101 31.38 -9.34 11.09
CA PRO A 101 29.93 -9.17 10.93
C PRO A 101 29.55 -9.21 9.44
N TYR A 102 28.33 -9.70 9.13
CA TYR A 102 27.76 -9.42 7.84
C TYR A 102 27.09 -8.04 7.86
N ILE A 103 27.04 -7.39 6.72
CA ILE A 103 26.42 -6.07 6.56
C ILE A 103 25.52 -6.13 5.33
N THR A 104 24.24 -5.77 5.47
CA THR A 104 23.28 -5.98 4.38
C THR A 104 23.56 -5.11 3.15
N TYR A 105 24.29 -3.99 3.28
CA TYR A 105 24.73 -3.19 2.13
C TYR A 105 26.02 -3.71 1.44
N ASP A 106 26.67 -4.77 1.95
CA ASP A 106 27.82 -5.37 1.27
C ASP A 106 27.38 -5.94 -0.08
N ASN A 107 28.15 -5.68 -1.15
CA ASN A 107 27.82 -6.12 -2.49
C ASN A 107 27.70 -7.65 -2.62
N ARG A 108 28.45 -8.42 -1.84
CA ARG A 108 28.33 -9.89 -1.79
C ARG A 108 27.01 -10.34 -1.15
N TYR A 109 26.56 -9.59 -0.13
CA TYR A 109 25.25 -9.83 0.47
C TYR A 109 24.14 -9.56 -0.55
N ILE A 110 24.18 -8.39 -1.21
CA ILE A 110 23.23 -8.01 -2.26
C ILE A 110 23.22 -9.01 -3.42
N GLU A 111 24.39 -9.51 -3.83
CA GLU A 111 24.46 -10.53 -4.90
C GLU A 111 23.70 -11.81 -4.54
N THR A 112 23.80 -12.29 -3.29
CA THR A 112 22.98 -13.42 -2.84
C THR A 112 21.49 -13.10 -2.87
N LEU A 113 21.07 -11.89 -2.51
CA LEU A 113 19.67 -11.49 -2.62
C LEU A 113 19.19 -11.52 -4.07
N TRP A 114 20.00 -11.01 -4.98
CA TRP A 114 19.72 -11.07 -6.42
C TRP A 114 19.59 -12.50 -6.93
N TRP A 115 20.47 -13.39 -6.48
CA TRP A 115 20.38 -14.80 -6.82
C TRP A 115 19.06 -15.41 -6.30
N LEU A 116 18.68 -15.14 -5.05
CA LEU A 116 17.40 -15.63 -4.49
C LEU A 116 16.20 -15.12 -5.27
N LEU A 117 16.19 -13.83 -5.62
CA LEU A 117 15.12 -13.24 -6.45
C LEU A 117 15.07 -13.86 -7.84
N GLN A 118 16.23 -14.13 -8.45
CA GLN A 118 16.27 -14.82 -9.74
C GLN A 118 15.73 -16.26 -9.65
N GLN A 119 15.97 -16.96 -8.53
CA GLN A 119 15.35 -18.30 -8.33
C GLN A 119 13.83 -18.21 -8.24
N LEU A 120 13.30 -17.21 -7.54
CA LEU A 120 11.85 -16.94 -7.48
C LEU A 120 11.30 -16.56 -8.85
N TYR A 121 12.01 -15.72 -9.59
CA TYR A 121 11.65 -15.31 -10.95
C TYR A 121 11.59 -16.52 -11.91
N LYS A 122 12.61 -17.37 -11.94
CA LYS A 122 12.64 -18.59 -12.75
C LYS A 122 11.51 -19.58 -12.40
N LYS A 123 11.00 -19.55 -11.18
CA LYS A 123 9.85 -20.34 -10.76
C LYS A 123 8.50 -19.67 -11.04
N GLY A 124 8.47 -18.49 -11.65
CA GLY A 124 7.25 -17.72 -11.89
C GLY A 124 6.58 -17.17 -10.61
N LEU A 125 7.35 -17.08 -9.52
CA LEU A 125 6.87 -16.58 -8.23
C LEU A 125 7.13 -15.08 -8.03
N LEU A 126 8.07 -14.48 -8.77
CA LEU A 126 8.31 -13.04 -8.80
C LEU A 126 7.65 -12.46 -10.04
N TYR A 127 6.73 -11.53 -9.89
CA TYR A 127 5.93 -10.98 -10.98
C TYR A 127 5.57 -9.52 -10.76
N LYS A 128 5.34 -8.79 -11.85
CA LYS A 128 4.83 -7.42 -11.82
C LYS A 128 3.31 -7.44 -11.84
N GLY A 129 2.68 -6.65 -10.96
CA GLY A 129 1.23 -6.52 -10.86
C GLY A 129 0.80 -5.09 -10.63
N TYR A 130 -0.38 -4.74 -11.17
CA TYR A 130 -1.05 -3.48 -10.88
C TYR A 130 -2.25 -3.77 -9.97
N THR A 131 -2.22 -3.23 -8.77
CA THR A 131 -3.28 -3.47 -7.77
C THR A 131 -3.40 -2.31 -6.79
N ILE A 132 -4.54 -2.22 -6.14
CA ILE A 132 -4.75 -1.30 -5.02
C ILE A 132 -3.96 -1.81 -3.83
N GLN A 133 -3.08 -1.01 -3.31
CA GLN A 133 -2.18 -1.37 -2.20
C GLN A 133 -2.08 -0.24 -1.19
N PRO A 134 -1.74 -0.56 0.07
CA PRO A 134 -1.46 0.45 1.06
C PRO A 134 -0.23 1.26 0.64
N TYR A 135 -0.38 2.56 0.66
CA TYR A 135 0.65 3.52 0.29
C TYR A 135 0.77 4.60 1.37
N SER A 136 1.97 4.97 1.73
CA SER A 136 2.23 6.07 2.65
C SER A 136 2.64 7.33 1.88
N PRO A 137 1.77 8.34 1.73
CA PRO A 137 2.17 9.61 1.12
C PRO A 137 3.36 10.26 1.82
N ALA A 138 3.40 10.18 3.16
CA ALA A 138 4.48 10.77 3.95
C ALA A 138 5.83 10.06 3.77
N ALA A 139 5.84 8.75 3.51
CA ALA A 139 7.04 7.98 3.21
C ALA A 139 7.32 7.91 1.70
N GLY A 140 6.33 8.24 0.86
CA GLY A 140 6.42 8.19 -0.60
C GLY A 140 6.61 6.77 -1.16
N THR A 141 6.07 5.74 -0.50
CA THR A 141 6.23 4.35 -0.93
C THR A 141 5.04 3.48 -0.55
N GLY A 142 4.84 2.38 -1.32
CA GLY A 142 3.92 1.30 -0.95
C GLY A 142 4.38 0.58 0.31
N LEU A 143 3.43 -0.05 0.99
CA LEU A 143 3.66 -0.84 2.20
C LEU A 143 3.20 -2.28 1.95
N SER A 144 3.88 -3.23 2.59
CA SER A 144 3.43 -4.62 2.61
C SER A 144 2.37 -4.86 3.70
N SER A 145 1.63 -5.95 3.58
CA SER A 145 0.68 -6.39 4.61
C SER A 145 1.36 -6.63 5.96
N HIS A 146 2.63 -7.07 5.95
CA HIS A 146 3.43 -7.24 7.15
C HIS A 146 3.71 -5.91 7.86
N GLU A 147 4.02 -4.86 7.12
CA GLU A 147 4.24 -3.51 7.67
C GLU A 147 2.98 -2.92 8.29
N LEU A 148 1.80 -3.18 7.70
CA LEU A 148 0.52 -2.79 8.30
C LEU A 148 0.16 -3.60 9.56
N ASN A 149 0.72 -4.80 9.70
CA ASN A 149 0.47 -5.67 10.85
C ASN A 149 1.39 -5.39 12.06
N GLN A 150 2.24 -4.35 11.98
CA GLN A 150 3.06 -3.93 13.11
C GLN A 150 2.18 -3.38 14.24
N PRO A 151 2.57 -3.59 15.51
CA PRO A 151 1.84 -3.05 16.66
C PRO A 151 1.64 -1.53 16.56
N GLY A 152 0.40 -1.06 16.76
CA GLY A 152 0.06 0.37 16.73
C GLY A 152 -0.16 0.96 15.34
N CYS A 153 -0.12 0.14 14.25
CA CYS A 153 -0.47 0.62 12.93
C CYS A 153 -1.96 0.93 12.79
N TYR A 154 -2.82 0.10 13.36
CA TYR A 154 -4.25 0.38 13.39
C TYR A 154 -4.60 1.17 14.66
N ARG A 155 -5.28 2.29 14.46
CA ARG A 155 -5.66 3.23 15.54
C ARG A 155 -7.11 3.64 15.39
N ASP A 156 -7.77 3.84 16.53
CA ASP A 156 -9.09 4.43 16.53
C ASP A 156 -9.00 5.92 16.18
N VAL A 157 -9.65 6.30 15.08
CA VAL A 157 -9.81 7.68 14.63
C VAL A 157 -11.26 8.09 14.69
N LYS A 158 -11.53 9.36 14.96
CA LYS A 158 -12.87 9.92 15.00
C LYS A 158 -13.08 10.84 13.81
N ASP A 159 -13.70 10.32 12.77
CA ASP A 159 -13.98 11.05 11.54
C ASP A 159 -15.47 11.42 11.42
N LEU A 160 -15.76 12.43 10.61
CA LEU A 160 -17.12 12.72 10.19
C LEU A 160 -17.49 11.77 9.06
N THR A 161 -18.58 11.03 9.23
CA THR A 161 -19.11 10.07 8.26
C THR A 161 -20.40 10.58 7.65
N VAL A 162 -20.75 10.08 6.48
CA VAL A 162 -21.97 10.48 5.79
C VAL A 162 -22.70 9.27 5.20
N VAL A 163 -24.02 9.29 5.31
CA VAL A 163 -24.93 8.47 4.51
C VAL A 163 -25.33 9.31 3.31
N GLY A 164 -24.81 8.98 2.14
CA GLY A 164 -25.14 9.61 0.87
C GLY A 164 -26.45 9.06 0.31
N GLN A 165 -27.18 9.89 -0.41
CA GLN A 165 -28.43 9.52 -1.09
C GLN A 165 -28.23 9.53 -2.61
N PHE A 166 -28.23 8.34 -3.20
CA PHE A 166 -27.96 8.11 -4.62
C PHE A 166 -29.28 7.97 -5.37
N LYS A 167 -29.65 8.97 -6.16
CA LYS A 167 -30.93 9.05 -6.84
C LYS A 167 -31.10 7.93 -7.87
N ILE A 168 -32.15 7.14 -7.73
CA ILE A 168 -32.46 5.99 -8.59
C ILE A 168 -33.02 6.48 -9.92
N LYS A 169 -32.48 6.01 -11.06
CA LYS A 169 -32.94 6.36 -12.41
C LYS A 169 -34.13 5.52 -12.88
N ASN A 170 -34.12 4.23 -12.54
CA ASN A 170 -35.12 3.24 -12.94
C ASN A 170 -35.82 2.60 -11.72
N PRO A 171 -36.51 3.43 -10.90
CA PRO A 171 -37.13 2.95 -9.67
C PRO A 171 -38.29 1.97 -9.94
N LYS A 172 -38.54 1.10 -8.98
CA LYS A 172 -39.77 0.25 -9.00
C LYS A 172 -41.01 1.10 -8.70
N PRO A 173 -42.18 0.72 -9.18
CA PRO A 173 -43.40 1.55 -9.08
C PRO A 173 -43.72 2.04 -7.67
N GLU A 174 -43.57 1.20 -6.66
CA GLU A 174 -43.82 1.51 -5.26
C GLU A 174 -42.85 2.54 -4.69
N MET A 175 -41.66 2.65 -5.23
CA MET A 175 -40.66 3.65 -4.81
C MET A 175 -40.97 5.06 -5.28
N THR A 176 -41.84 5.23 -6.27
CA THR A 176 -42.17 6.55 -6.88
C THR A 176 -43.38 7.23 -6.27
N GLN A 177 -44.08 6.56 -5.36
CA GLN A 177 -45.35 7.05 -4.81
C GLN A 177 -45.17 8.16 -3.77
N TRP A 178 -43.92 8.37 -3.27
CA TRP A 178 -43.62 9.34 -2.22
C TRP A 178 -42.26 10.01 -2.42
N GLY A 179 -42.23 11.10 -3.15
CA GLY A 179 -41.01 11.86 -3.38
C GLY A 179 -39.95 11.12 -4.24
N THR A 180 -38.75 11.62 -4.21
CA THR A 180 -37.64 11.09 -5.02
C THR A 180 -37.06 9.81 -4.40
N PRO A 181 -36.85 8.73 -5.18
CA PRO A 181 -36.25 7.49 -4.70
C PRO A 181 -34.72 7.53 -4.69
N TYR A 182 -34.12 7.02 -3.60
CA TYR A 182 -32.67 6.99 -3.40
C TYR A 182 -32.21 5.64 -2.82
N PHE A 183 -31.01 5.18 -3.23
CA PHE A 183 -30.25 4.25 -2.43
C PHE A 183 -29.48 5.02 -1.35
N LEU A 184 -29.39 4.45 -0.13
CA LEU A 184 -28.58 4.98 0.94
C LEU A 184 -27.28 4.19 1.05
N ALA A 185 -26.13 4.85 0.90
CA ALA A 185 -24.82 4.22 1.16
C ALA A 185 -24.01 5.07 2.12
N TRP A 186 -23.37 4.40 3.08
CA TRP A 186 -22.57 5.02 4.13
C TRP A 186 -21.08 4.94 3.83
N THR A 187 -20.33 5.98 4.20
CA THR A 187 -18.87 5.98 4.14
C THR A 187 -18.22 6.69 5.32
N THR A 188 -17.08 6.18 5.75
CA THR A 188 -16.17 6.81 6.72
C THR A 188 -15.13 7.71 6.04
N THR A 189 -15.07 7.72 4.71
CA THR A 189 -14.11 8.46 3.89
C THR A 189 -14.84 9.25 2.79
N PRO A 190 -15.54 10.35 3.15
CA PRO A 190 -16.32 11.16 2.19
C PRO A 190 -15.53 11.62 0.97
N TRP A 191 -14.22 11.83 1.11
CA TRP A 191 -13.35 12.25 0.01
C TRP A 191 -13.24 11.22 -1.14
N THR A 192 -13.67 9.96 -0.93
CA THR A 192 -13.69 8.93 -2.00
C THR A 192 -14.98 8.95 -2.82
N LEU A 193 -16.06 9.61 -2.34
CA LEU A 193 -17.35 9.68 -3.02
C LEU A 193 -17.30 10.25 -4.45
N PRO A 194 -16.45 11.24 -4.78
CA PRO A 194 -16.29 11.70 -6.16
C PRO A 194 -15.81 10.61 -7.13
N SER A 195 -15.15 9.57 -6.61
CA SER A 195 -14.65 8.43 -7.39
C SER A 195 -15.61 7.23 -7.37
N ASN A 196 -16.83 7.39 -6.86
CA ASN A 196 -17.87 6.37 -6.90
C ASN A 196 -18.24 5.99 -8.34
N THR A 197 -18.31 4.69 -8.63
CA THR A 197 -18.76 4.18 -9.94
C THR A 197 -19.80 3.06 -9.83
N ALA A 198 -20.03 2.51 -8.63
CA ALA A 198 -21.09 1.53 -8.38
C ALA A 198 -21.57 1.59 -6.92
N LEU A 199 -22.70 0.93 -6.67
CA LEU A 199 -23.18 0.56 -5.33
C LEU A 199 -23.20 -0.96 -5.22
N CYS A 200 -22.83 -1.51 -4.06
CA CYS A 200 -22.74 -2.94 -3.85
C CYS A 200 -23.76 -3.41 -2.81
N VAL A 201 -24.51 -4.46 -3.13
CA VAL A 201 -25.50 -5.11 -2.26
C VAL A 201 -25.10 -6.55 -1.94
N GLY A 202 -25.43 -7.02 -0.74
CA GLY A 202 -25.19 -8.40 -0.34
C GLY A 202 -26.25 -9.33 -0.95
N PRO A 203 -25.89 -10.40 -1.67
CA PRO A 203 -26.85 -11.32 -2.30
C PRO A 203 -27.81 -11.99 -1.31
N LYS A 204 -27.42 -12.15 -0.06
CA LYS A 204 -28.17 -12.81 1.01
C LYS A 204 -28.88 -11.83 1.96
N ILE A 205 -28.73 -10.51 1.73
CA ILE A 205 -29.29 -9.47 2.60
C ILE A 205 -30.68 -9.08 2.09
N ASP A 206 -31.58 -8.83 3.06
CA ASP A 206 -32.89 -8.27 2.83
C ASP A 206 -32.84 -6.74 2.88
N TYR A 207 -33.52 -6.11 1.91
CA TYR A 207 -33.60 -4.66 1.77
C TYR A 207 -35.03 -4.18 1.83
N VAL A 208 -35.22 -2.94 2.25
CA VAL A 208 -36.56 -2.30 2.32
C VAL A 208 -36.53 -0.96 1.60
N ALA A 209 -37.65 -0.62 0.97
CA ALA A 209 -37.96 0.72 0.51
C ALA A 209 -38.81 1.43 1.56
N VAL A 210 -38.38 2.60 1.97
CA VAL A 210 -38.95 3.36 3.10
C VAL A 210 -39.33 4.76 2.64
N GLN A 211 -40.61 5.07 2.70
CA GLN A 211 -41.10 6.45 2.50
C GLN A 211 -40.84 7.27 3.75
N THR A 212 -40.29 8.48 3.60
CA THR A 212 -39.91 9.35 4.70
C THR A 212 -39.63 10.78 4.20
N TYR A 213 -38.96 11.55 5.02
CA TYR A 213 -38.46 12.90 4.70
C TYR A 213 -36.95 12.99 4.98
N ASN A 214 -36.25 13.81 4.22
CA ASN A 214 -34.88 14.19 4.55
C ASN A 214 -34.90 15.10 5.80
N GLY A 215 -34.15 14.73 6.83
CA GLY A 215 -34.10 15.47 8.09
C GLY A 215 -33.44 16.84 8.00
N TYR A 216 -32.69 17.12 6.94
CA TYR A 216 -32.03 18.43 6.73
C TYR A 216 -32.87 19.39 5.89
N THR A 217 -33.54 18.87 4.86
CA THR A 217 -34.27 19.71 3.89
C THR A 217 -35.78 19.66 4.07
N GLY A 218 -36.30 18.63 4.74
CA GLY A 218 -37.73 18.38 4.86
C GLY A 218 -38.40 17.86 3.58
N GLU A 219 -37.63 17.51 2.55
CA GLU A 219 -38.15 16.98 1.29
C GLU A 219 -38.64 15.55 1.44
N LYS A 220 -39.74 15.23 0.76
CA LYS A 220 -40.28 13.88 0.64
C LYS A 220 -39.34 12.98 -0.16
N MET A 221 -39.10 11.77 0.35
CA MET A 221 -38.21 10.81 -0.30
C MET A 221 -38.61 9.37 -0.01
N THR A 222 -38.22 8.46 -0.89
CA THR A 222 -38.25 7.02 -0.63
C THR A 222 -36.79 6.53 -0.64
N VAL A 223 -36.36 5.83 0.42
CA VAL A 223 -34.97 5.40 0.56
C VAL A 223 -34.88 3.87 0.66
N VAL A 224 -33.83 3.32 0.07
CA VAL A 224 -33.55 1.88 0.09
C VAL A 224 -32.33 1.61 0.97
N LEU A 225 -32.48 0.70 1.95
CA LEU A 225 -31.40 0.25 2.84
C LEU A 225 -31.69 -1.19 3.30
N ALA A 226 -30.70 -1.83 3.96
CA ALA A 226 -30.88 -3.15 4.54
C ALA A 226 -31.94 -3.15 5.65
N LYS A 227 -32.86 -4.13 5.61
CA LYS A 227 -33.93 -4.28 6.59
C LYS A 227 -33.43 -4.41 8.02
N ALA A 228 -32.31 -5.11 8.22
CA ALA A 228 -31.67 -5.26 9.54
C ALA A 228 -31.19 -3.94 10.16
N LEU A 229 -30.92 -2.92 9.32
CA LEU A 229 -30.43 -1.61 9.75
C LEU A 229 -31.51 -0.53 9.77
N LEU A 230 -32.79 -0.90 9.54
CA LEU A 230 -33.92 0.03 9.54
C LEU A 230 -33.94 0.91 10.80
N TYR A 231 -33.92 0.31 11.98
CA TYR A 231 -34.01 1.05 13.24
C TYR A 231 -32.70 1.69 13.70
N THR A 232 -31.60 1.51 12.99
CA THR A 232 -30.37 2.29 13.16
C THR A 232 -30.51 3.70 12.54
N HIS A 233 -31.33 3.80 11.49
CA HIS A 233 -31.55 5.05 10.78
C HIS A 233 -32.89 5.70 11.09
N PHE A 234 -33.88 4.93 11.52
CA PHE A 234 -35.22 5.39 11.81
C PHE A 234 -35.60 5.12 13.27
N ASN A 235 -36.22 6.11 13.89
CA ASN A 235 -36.69 5.94 15.28
C ASN A 235 -37.98 5.11 15.30
N LYS A 236 -37.97 3.96 15.96
CA LYS A 236 -39.11 3.07 16.06
C LYS A 236 -40.40 3.76 16.53
N LYS A 237 -40.28 4.81 17.36
CA LYS A 237 -41.44 5.60 17.83
C LYS A 237 -42.15 6.39 16.71
N ALA A 238 -41.49 6.56 15.56
CA ALA A 238 -42.01 7.28 14.43
C ALA A 238 -42.69 6.37 13.38
N GLU A 239 -42.68 5.05 13.58
CA GLU A 239 -43.25 4.05 12.67
C GLU A 239 -44.79 4.17 12.52
N ASP A 240 -45.44 4.53 13.62
CA ASP A 240 -46.92 4.67 13.65
C ASP A 240 -47.42 6.09 13.33
N LEU A 241 -46.51 7.02 13.00
CA LEU A 241 -46.86 8.41 12.69
C LEU A 241 -47.26 8.52 11.21
N ALA A 242 -48.32 9.30 10.95
CA ALA A 242 -48.74 9.58 9.59
C ALA A 242 -47.72 10.47 8.88
N LEU A 243 -47.35 10.10 7.65
CA LEU A 243 -46.37 10.85 6.85
C LEU A 243 -46.85 12.29 6.57
N GLU A 244 -48.16 12.47 6.38
CA GLU A 244 -48.79 13.74 6.02
C GLU A 244 -48.76 14.78 7.14
N ASP A 245 -48.65 14.33 8.40
CA ASP A 245 -48.65 15.22 9.58
C ASP A 245 -47.30 15.82 9.91
N TYR A 246 -46.21 15.37 9.24
CA TYR A 246 -44.86 15.83 9.50
C TYR A 246 -44.64 17.28 9.10
N LYS A 247 -44.02 18.05 10.01
CA LYS A 247 -43.57 19.42 9.74
C LYS A 247 -42.04 19.47 9.76
N PRO A 248 -41.41 20.11 8.75
CA PRO A 248 -39.95 20.25 8.71
C PRO A 248 -39.40 20.84 10.02
N GLY A 249 -38.35 20.18 10.57
CA GLY A 249 -37.74 20.55 11.85
C GLY A 249 -38.21 19.75 13.07
N GLU A 250 -39.23 18.91 12.95
CA GLU A 250 -39.62 17.98 14.00
C GLU A 250 -38.57 16.88 14.17
N LYS A 251 -38.30 16.52 15.44
CA LYS A 251 -37.27 15.53 15.79
C LYS A 251 -37.62 14.09 15.41
N LEU A 252 -38.92 13.76 15.41
CA LEU A 252 -39.43 12.47 15.03
C LEU A 252 -39.91 12.53 13.57
N ILE A 253 -39.16 11.93 12.68
CA ILE A 253 -39.47 11.89 11.24
C ILE A 253 -40.23 10.60 10.98
N PRO A 254 -41.51 10.66 10.54
CA PRO A 254 -42.28 9.49 10.24
C PRO A 254 -41.74 8.70 9.06
N PHE A 255 -41.96 7.40 9.05
CA PHE A 255 -41.55 6.54 7.96
C PHE A 255 -42.54 5.40 7.75
N ASN A 256 -42.59 4.88 6.53
CA ASN A 256 -43.45 3.75 6.15
C ASN A 256 -42.68 2.83 5.20
N VAL A 257 -42.62 1.54 5.53
CA VAL A 257 -42.02 0.51 4.66
C VAL A 257 -43.01 0.15 3.56
N VAL A 258 -42.63 0.33 2.29
CA VAL A 258 -43.53 0.13 1.12
C VAL A 258 -43.05 -0.97 0.18
N GLY A 259 -41.88 -1.53 0.39
CA GLY A 259 -41.37 -2.65 -0.41
C GLY A 259 -40.28 -3.41 0.33
N GLU A 260 -40.21 -4.71 0.06
CA GLU A 260 -39.15 -5.60 0.55
C GLU A 260 -38.50 -6.29 -0.65
N TYR A 261 -37.17 -6.40 -0.63
CA TYR A 261 -36.37 -6.94 -1.74
C TYR A 261 -35.24 -7.81 -1.21
N LYS A 262 -34.83 -8.79 -2.01
CA LYS A 262 -33.54 -9.45 -1.84
C LYS A 262 -32.46 -8.69 -2.58
N GLY A 263 -31.17 -8.84 -2.18
CA GLY A 263 -30.07 -8.21 -2.91
C GLY A 263 -30.13 -8.38 -4.43
N PRO A 264 -30.36 -9.59 -4.96
CA PRO A 264 -30.46 -9.81 -6.41
C PRO A 264 -31.58 -9.01 -7.11
N ASP A 265 -32.66 -8.63 -6.40
CA ASP A 265 -33.75 -7.83 -6.96
C ASP A 265 -33.34 -6.37 -7.24
N LEU A 266 -32.25 -5.91 -6.63
CA LEU A 266 -31.71 -4.57 -6.78
C LEU A 266 -30.54 -4.51 -7.77
N VAL A 267 -29.89 -5.65 -8.07
CA VAL A 267 -28.76 -5.72 -9.00
C VAL A 267 -29.17 -5.24 -10.39
N GLY A 268 -28.34 -4.38 -10.99
CA GLY A 268 -28.59 -3.79 -12.30
C GLY A 268 -29.43 -2.50 -12.26
N MET A 269 -30.02 -2.13 -11.13
CA MET A 269 -30.69 -0.83 -11.00
C MET A 269 -29.67 0.29 -11.12
N GLU A 270 -30.02 1.35 -11.82
CA GLU A 270 -29.15 2.49 -12.12
C GLU A 270 -29.46 3.68 -11.22
N TYR A 271 -28.44 4.50 -10.97
CA TYR A 271 -28.58 5.74 -10.20
C TYR A 271 -27.81 6.90 -10.88
N GLU A 272 -28.15 8.12 -10.53
CA GLU A 272 -27.42 9.32 -10.98
C GLU A 272 -26.08 9.42 -10.24
N GLN A 273 -25.00 9.79 -10.95
CA GLN A 273 -23.71 10.03 -10.33
C GLN A 273 -23.85 11.04 -9.19
N LEU A 274 -23.42 10.68 -7.97
CA LEU A 274 -23.62 11.51 -6.77
C LEU A 274 -22.88 12.85 -6.89
N MET A 275 -21.64 12.80 -7.36
CA MET A 275 -20.75 13.97 -7.55
C MET A 275 -20.22 13.97 -8.99
N PRO A 276 -20.95 14.55 -9.95
CA PRO A 276 -20.59 14.51 -11.36
C PRO A 276 -19.48 15.52 -11.69
N TRP A 277 -18.32 15.40 -11.00
CA TRP A 277 -17.17 16.25 -11.22
C TRP A 277 -16.31 15.77 -12.38
N VAL A 278 -16.18 14.44 -12.52
CA VAL A 278 -15.40 13.78 -13.55
C VAL A 278 -16.18 12.59 -14.06
N LYS A 279 -16.19 12.39 -15.38
CA LYS A 279 -16.76 11.19 -16.01
C LYS A 279 -15.77 10.04 -15.98
N PRO A 280 -16.20 8.81 -15.70
CA PRO A 280 -15.34 7.64 -15.84
C PRO A 280 -14.98 7.41 -17.32
N VAL A 281 -13.71 7.03 -17.55
CA VAL A 281 -13.20 6.70 -18.88
C VAL A 281 -12.59 5.31 -18.91
N THR A 282 -12.62 4.66 -20.06
CA THR A 282 -11.82 3.47 -20.35
C THR A 282 -10.71 3.82 -21.34
N VAL A 283 -9.54 3.23 -21.16
CA VAL A 283 -8.37 3.44 -22.02
C VAL A 283 -8.08 2.13 -22.74
N ASP A 284 -7.85 2.19 -24.06
CA ASP A 284 -7.46 1.05 -24.87
C ASP A 284 -5.93 0.82 -24.84
N GLU A 285 -5.47 -0.25 -25.52
CA GLU A 285 -4.04 -0.63 -25.57
C GLU A 285 -3.17 0.43 -26.25
N ASP A 286 -3.76 1.25 -27.13
CA ASP A 286 -3.08 2.33 -27.83
C ASP A 286 -3.05 3.66 -27.02
N GLY A 287 -3.61 3.65 -25.80
CA GLY A 287 -3.68 4.81 -24.92
C GLY A 287 -4.82 5.80 -25.25
N ASN A 288 -5.73 5.45 -26.18
CA ASN A 288 -6.90 6.28 -26.45
C ASN A 288 -7.96 6.03 -25.39
N TRP A 289 -8.61 7.09 -24.96
CA TRP A 289 -9.66 7.00 -23.97
C TRP A 289 -11.04 7.39 -24.52
N LYS A 290 -12.07 6.84 -23.93
CA LYS A 290 -13.48 7.16 -24.23
C LYS A 290 -14.33 7.16 -22.96
N ASP A 291 -15.41 7.95 -22.98
CA ASP A 291 -16.42 8.00 -21.93
C ASP A 291 -17.00 6.59 -21.69
N ALA A 292 -17.06 6.19 -20.45
CA ALA A 292 -17.56 4.89 -19.99
C ALA A 292 -18.69 5.04 -18.95
N SER A 293 -19.35 6.19 -18.91
CA SER A 293 -20.46 6.47 -17.98
C SER A 293 -21.65 5.53 -18.19
N ASP A 294 -21.83 4.97 -19.39
CA ASP A 294 -22.84 3.98 -19.71
C ASP A 294 -22.66 2.63 -18.98
N LYS A 295 -21.45 2.34 -18.52
CA LYS A 295 -21.10 1.12 -17.77
C LYS A 295 -21.07 1.32 -16.26
N ALA A 296 -21.05 2.56 -15.80
CA ALA A 296 -20.95 2.94 -14.39
C ALA A 296 -22.35 3.17 -13.77
N PHE A 297 -22.36 3.54 -12.51
CA PHE A 297 -23.50 4.02 -11.73
C PHE A 297 -24.69 3.07 -11.65
N ARG A 298 -24.38 1.81 -11.35
CA ARG A 298 -25.38 0.74 -11.14
C ARG A 298 -25.08 -0.09 -9.91
N VAL A 299 -26.10 -0.80 -9.45
CA VAL A 299 -26.01 -1.73 -8.31
C VAL A 299 -25.39 -3.04 -8.77
N ILE A 300 -24.39 -3.53 -8.03
CA ILE A 300 -23.68 -4.80 -8.27
C ILE A 300 -23.73 -5.70 -7.03
N PRO A 301 -23.56 -7.02 -7.16
CA PRO A 301 -23.51 -7.93 -6.02
C PRO A 301 -22.12 -8.01 -5.41
N GLY A 302 -22.02 -8.24 -4.08
CA GLY A 302 -20.77 -8.53 -3.38
C GLY A 302 -20.98 -9.23 -2.06
N ASP A 303 -20.28 -10.36 -1.85
CA ASP A 303 -20.46 -11.21 -0.66
C ASP A 303 -19.86 -10.60 0.63
N TYR A 304 -19.04 -9.56 0.52
CA TYR A 304 -18.42 -8.88 1.66
C TYR A 304 -19.30 -7.82 2.32
N VAL A 305 -20.47 -7.50 1.74
CA VAL A 305 -21.41 -6.56 2.34
C VAL A 305 -21.97 -7.14 3.63
N THR A 306 -21.92 -6.34 4.71
CA THR A 306 -22.43 -6.72 6.03
C THR A 306 -23.59 -5.83 6.47
N THR A 307 -24.24 -6.22 7.56
CA THR A 307 -25.29 -5.44 8.24
C THR A 307 -24.90 -5.10 9.68
N GLU A 308 -23.61 -5.10 9.97
CA GLU A 308 -23.09 -4.73 11.29
C GLU A 308 -23.10 -3.20 11.47
N ASP A 309 -22.73 -2.48 10.42
CA ASP A 309 -22.67 -1.02 10.36
C ASP A 309 -23.21 -0.47 9.03
N GLY A 310 -23.40 0.85 8.96
CA GLY A 310 -23.78 1.56 7.74
C GLY A 310 -25.24 1.36 7.33
N THR A 311 -25.46 1.09 6.06
CA THR A 311 -26.80 0.95 5.45
C THR A 311 -27.05 -0.40 4.79
N GLY A 312 -26.05 -1.30 4.79
CA GLY A 312 -26.09 -2.56 4.05
C GLY A 312 -25.96 -2.38 2.52
N ILE A 313 -25.67 -1.17 2.06
CA ILE A 313 -25.30 -0.84 0.68
C ILE A 313 -23.96 -0.14 0.75
N VAL A 314 -22.96 -0.67 0.07
CA VAL A 314 -21.59 -0.12 0.06
C VAL A 314 -21.36 0.71 -1.20
N HIS A 315 -20.84 1.93 -1.01
CA HIS A 315 -20.37 2.73 -2.14
C HIS A 315 -19.03 2.17 -2.66
N ILE A 316 -18.88 2.07 -3.97
CA ILE A 316 -17.71 1.48 -4.63
C ILE A 316 -16.89 2.56 -5.30
N ALA A 317 -15.64 2.72 -4.83
CA ALA A 317 -14.62 3.57 -5.42
C ALA A 317 -13.39 2.72 -5.81
N PRO A 318 -13.37 2.11 -7.00
CA PRO A 318 -12.40 1.08 -7.38
C PRO A 318 -10.94 1.56 -7.42
N THR A 319 -10.70 2.87 -7.38
CA THR A 319 -9.35 3.46 -7.33
C THR A 319 -8.78 3.56 -5.92
N PHE A 320 -9.60 3.36 -4.86
CA PHE A 320 -9.20 3.56 -3.46
C PHE A 320 -9.55 2.42 -2.52
N GLY A 321 -10.21 1.36 -3.01
CA GLY A 321 -10.55 0.16 -2.25
C GLY A 321 -10.15 -1.10 -3.00
N ALA A 322 -9.42 -2.02 -2.34
CA ALA A 322 -9.00 -3.29 -2.96
C ALA A 322 -10.20 -4.20 -3.25
N ASP A 323 -11.12 -4.32 -2.29
CA ASP A 323 -12.37 -5.08 -2.46
C ASP A 323 -13.27 -4.42 -3.51
N ASP A 324 -13.35 -3.08 -3.50
CA ASP A 324 -14.08 -2.29 -4.49
C ASP A 324 -13.57 -2.56 -5.92
N ALA A 325 -12.24 -2.57 -6.09
CA ALA A 325 -11.62 -2.86 -7.39
C ALA A 325 -11.93 -4.28 -7.88
N ASN A 326 -11.95 -5.26 -6.98
CA ASN A 326 -12.22 -6.65 -7.32
C ASN A 326 -13.69 -6.86 -7.74
N VAL A 327 -14.65 -6.35 -6.98
CA VAL A 327 -16.07 -6.51 -7.31
C VAL A 327 -16.46 -5.68 -8.54
N ALA A 328 -15.91 -4.49 -8.70
CA ALA A 328 -16.12 -3.66 -9.87
C ALA A 328 -15.60 -4.35 -11.15
N ARG A 329 -14.39 -4.91 -11.11
CA ARG A 329 -13.81 -5.67 -12.22
C ARG A 329 -14.66 -6.89 -12.57
N ALA A 330 -15.10 -7.67 -11.58
CA ALA A 330 -15.96 -8.83 -11.78
C ALA A 330 -17.31 -8.47 -12.43
N ALA A 331 -17.82 -7.28 -12.13
CA ALA A 331 -19.09 -6.76 -12.68
C ALA A 331 -18.91 -5.92 -13.97
N GLY A 332 -17.68 -5.74 -14.47
CA GLY A 332 -17.40 -4.93 -15.66
C GLY A 332 -17.62 -3.43 -15.45
N ILE A 333 -17.53 -2.94 -14.22
CA ILE A 333 -17.66 -1.52 -13.85
C ILE A 333 -16.32 -0.82 -14.04
N PRO A 334 -16.25 0.32 -14.75
CA PRO A 334 -15.02 1.08 -14.90
C PRO A 334 -14.60 1.75 -13.59
N SER A 335 -13.30 1.83 -13.36
CA SER A 335 -12.72 2.73 -12.35
C SER A 335 -12.79 4.17 -12.84
N LEU A 336 -12.91 5.13 -11.92
CA LEU A 336 -12.85 6.54 -12.28
C LEU A 336 -11.40 7.01 -12.25
N PHE A 337 -10.82 7.18 -13.44
CA PHE A 337 -9.48 7.70 -13.63
C PHE A 337 -9.50 9.09 -14.28
N MET A 338 -8.46 9.85 -14.00
CA MET A 338 -8.10 11.07 -14.71
C MET A 338 -6.95 10.78 -15.67
N ILE A 339 -6.81 11.59 -16.70
CA ILE A 339 -5.69 11.50 -17.66
C ILE A 339 -4.76 12.69 -17.41
N ASN A 340 -3.49 12.43 -17.10
CA ASN A 340 -2.50 13.49 -16.92
C ASN A 340 -1.92 13.95 -18.26
N LYS A 341 -1.10 15.02 -18.24
CA LYS A 341 -0.44 15.57 -19.45
C LYS A 341 0.47 14.59 -20.22
N LYS A 342 0.82 13.46 -19.59
CA LYS A 342 1.61 12.41 -20.23
C LYS A 342 0.73 11.32 -20.89
N GLY A 343 -0.59 11.46 -20.84
CA GLY A 343 -1.54 10.45 -21.29
C GLY A 343 -1.72 9.26 -20.34
N GLU A 344 -1.19 9.34 -19.13
CA GLU A 344 -1.28 8.25 -18.16
C GLU A 344 -2.57 8.35 -17.34
N THR A 345 -3.19 7.21 -17.05
CA THR A 345 -4.31 7.11 -16.11
C THR A 345 -3.86 7.29 -14.68
N ARG A 346 -4.56 8.10 -13.92
CA ARG A 346 -4.31 8.36 -12.50
C ARG A 346 -5.63 8.42 -11.73
N PRO A 347 -5.67 8.02 -10.44
CA PRO A 347 -6.79 8.35 -9.55
C PRO A 347 -7.00 9.87 -9.47
N MET A 348 -8.11 10.30 -8.91
CA MET A 348 -8.36 11.75 -8.69
C MET A 348 -7.38 12.39 -7.71
N VAL A 349 -6.71 11.59 -6.89
CA VAL A 349 -5.73 12.00 -5.88
C VAL A 349 -4.34 11.57 -6.32
N ASP A 350 -3.36 12.45 -6.16
CA ASP A 350 -1.96 12.17 -6.47
C ASP A 350 -1.25 11.37 -5.35
N LEU A 351 0.01 11.00 -5.58
CA LEU A 351 0.82 10.25 -4.61
C LEU A 351 1.17 11.03 -3.34
N THR A 352 0.98 12.34 -3.32
CA THR A 352 1.16 13.15 -2.11
C THR A 352 -0.10 13.19 -1.25
N GLY A 353 -1.24 12.75 -1.78
CA GLY A 353 -2.53 12.69 -1.10
C GLY A 353 -3.39 13.93 -1.31
N LYS A 354 -3.22 14.66 -2.41
CA LYS A 354 -4.07 15.79 -2.80
C LYS A 354 -4.78 15.54 -4.13
N PHE A 355 -5.92 16.17 -4.33
CA PHE A 355 -6.60 16.18 -5.62
C PHE A 355 -5.74 16.86 -6.68
N TYR A 356 -5.65 16.27 -7.89
CA TYR A 356 -4.90 16.82 -9.00
C TYR A 356 -5.33 18.24 -9.32
N LEU A 357 -4.36 19.09 -9.67
CA LEU A 357 -4.65 20.40 -10.24
C LEU A 357 -5.13 20.25 -11.69
N LEU A 358 -6.03 21.11 -12.13
CA LEU A 358 -6.54 21.07 -13.51
C LEU A 358 -5.43 21.25 -14.56
N ASP A 359 -4.40 22.02 -14.22
CA ASP A 359 -3.24 22.26 -15.10
C ASP A 359 -2.24 21.09 -15.14
N GLU A 360 -2.40 20.06 -14.31
CA GLU A 360 -1.62 18.80 -14.36
C GLU A 360 -2.27 17.77 -15.30
N LEU A 361 -3.50 17.99 -15.73
CA LEU A 361 -4.30 17.08 -16.52
C LEU A 361 -4.20 17.38 -18.04
N ASP A 362 -4.55 16.37 -18.86
CA ASP A 362 -4.68 16.52 -20.31
C ASP A 362 -5.81 17.50 -20.66
N GLU A 363 -5.53 18.46 -21.55
CA GLU A 363 -6.46 19.53 -21.88
C GLU A 363 -7.75 19.03 -22.54
N LYS A 364 -7.64 18.01 -23.41
CA LYS A 364 -8.79 17.38 -24.07
C LYS A 364 -9.66 16.65 -23.06
N PHE A 365 -9.02 15.90 -22.15
CA PHE A 365 -9.73 15.22 -21.06
C PHE A 365 -10.48 16.22 -20.17
N VAL A 366 -9.84 17.31 -19.74
CA VAL A 366 -10.48 18.34 -18.93
C VAL A 366 -11.70 18.90 -19.63
N LYS A 367 -11.58 19.24 -20.93
CA LYS A 367 -12.69 19.81 -21.72
C LYS A 367 -13.88 18.87 -21.89
N GLU A 368 -13.64 17.56 -22.06
CA GLU A 368 -14.69 16.59 -22.41
C GLU A 368 -15.26 15.85 -21.19
N CYS A 369 -14.45 15.67 -20.13
CA CYS A 369 -14.78 14.78 -19.02
C CYS A 369 -14.83 15.45 -17.64
N VAL A 370 -14.34 16.69 -17.48
CA VAL A 370 -14.31 17.36 -16.18
C VAL A 370 -15.30 18.52 -16.13
N ASP A 371 -16.18 18.53 -15.14
CA ASP A 371 -16.97 19.72 -14.78
C ASP A 371 -16.06 20.68 -13.99
N VAL A 372 -15.42 21.57 -14.73
CA VAL A 372 -14.42 22.51 -14.19
C VAL A 372 -15.00 23.37 -13.07
N GLU A 373 -16.26 23.83 -13.20
CA GLU A 373 -16.89 24.70 -12.20
C GLU A 373 -17.08 23.98 -10.86
N LYS A 374 -17.38 22.70 -10.87
CA LYS A 374 -17.53 21.90 -9.66
C LYS A 374 -16.19 21.41 -9.11
N TYR A 375 -15.26 21.01 -9.99
CA TYR A 375 -14.00 20.43 -9.57
C TYR A 375 -13.00 21.49 -9.05
N LYS A 376 -13.02 22.71 -9.56
CA LYS A 376 -12.06 23.79 -9.21
C LYS A 376 -11.95 24.09 -7.70
N GLU A 377 -13.00 23.85 -6.93
CA GLU A 377 -13.01 24.08 -5.48
C GLU A 377 -12.23 23.01 -4.70
N TYR A 378 -11.98 21.86 -5.33
CA TYR A 378 -11.36 20.68 -4.71
C TYR A 378 -9.93 20.45 -5.17
N GLN A 379 -9.54 20.95 -6.35
CA GLN A 379 -8.18 20.80 -6.86
C GLN A 379 -7.14 21.27 -5.85
N GLY A 380 -6.07 20.50 -5.70
CA GLY A 380 -4.96 20.82 -4.78
C GLY A 380 -5.27 20.64 -3.29
N ARG A 381 -6.48 20.24 -2.90
CA ARG A 381 -6.82 19.96 -1.50
C ARG A 381 -6.32 18.58 -1.07
N TRP A 382 -5.81 18.53 0.15
CA TRP A 382 -5.34 17.29 0.78
C TRP A 382 -6.52 16.47 1.30
N VAL A 383 -6.53 15.16 1.00
CA VAL A 383 -7.61 14.24 1.46
C VAL A 383 -7.54 13.95 2.96
N LYS A 384 -6.40 14.13 3.58
CA LYS A 384 -6.20 14.10 5.03
C LYS A 384 -5.29 15.25 5.43
N ASN A 385 -5.63 15.98 6.49
CA ASN A 385 -4.79 17.06 7.02
C ASN A 385 -3.37 16.58 7.38
N ALA A 386 -3.21 15.32 7.74
CA ALA A 386 -1.92 14.69 8.03
C ALA A 386 -0.93 14.73 6.84
N TYR A 387 -1.40 14.87 5.62
CA TYR A 387 -0.55 14.95 4.42
C TYR A 387 -0.12 16.37 4.10
N ASP A 388 -0.86 17.37 4.58
CA ASP A 388 -0.59 18.78 4.33
C ASP A 388 0.69 19.22 5.08
N PRO A 389 1.70 19.74 4.36
CA PRO A 389 2.95 20.22 4.97
C PRO A 389 2.77 21.34 6.01
N GLN A 390 1.66 22.11 5.94
CA GLN A 390 1.41 23.18 6.92
C GLN A 390 1.34 22.67 8.37
N PHE A 391 1.00 21.40 8.59
CA PHE A 391 0.96 20.75 9.90
C PHE A 391 2.27 20.07 10.27
N THR A 392 3.37 20.32 9.53
CA THR A 392 4.70 19.80 9.86
C THR A 392 5.63 20.98 10.13
N ILE A 393 5.87 21.27 11.40
CA ILE A 393 6.70 22.40 11.86
C ILE A 393 8.05 21.84 12.32
N ASP A 394 9.15 22.38 11.79
CA ASP A 394 10.54 21.95 12.08
C ASP A 394 10.72 20.43 11.97
N GLY A 395 10.10 19.81 10.94
CA GLY A 395 10.15 18.37 10.68
C GLY A 395 9.39 17.52 11.69
N LYS A 396 8.51 18.14 12.52
CA LYS A 396 7.62 17.44 13.45
C LYS A 396 6.17 17.63 13.04
N TYR A 397 5.44 16.53 12.94
CA TYR A 397 4.00 16.55 12.67
C TYR A 397 3.24 17.02 13.92
N ASP A 398 2.46 18.10 13.77
CA ASP A 398 1.52 18.59 14.79
C ASP A 398 0.15 17.94 14.58
N GLU A 399 -0.02 16.75 15.15
CA GLU A 399 -1.26 15.98 15.07
C GLU A 399 -2.45 16.75 15.67
N LYS A 400 -2.22 17.50 16.75
CA LYS A 400 -3.30 18.25 17.42
C LYS A 400 -3.83 19.38 16.55
N ALA A 401 -2.94 20.13 15.92
CA ALA A 401 -3.33 21.18 14.98
C ALA A 401 -4.04 20.59 13.76
N ALA A 402 -3.54 19.49 13.20
CA ALA A 402 -4.16 18.81 12.07
C ALA A 402 -5.56 18.26 12.38
N GLN A 403 -5.77 17.70 13.58
CA GLN A 403 -7.08 17.21 14.03
C GLN A 403 -8.07 18.33 14.37
N ALA A 404 -7.58 19.49 14.82
CA ALA A 404 -8.42 20.66 15.12
C ALA A 404 -8.85 21.44 13.87
N ALA A 405 -8.10 21.33 12.78
CA ALA A 405 -8.41 22.00 11.53
C ALA A 405 -9.54 21.30 10.77
N GLU A 406 -10.33 22.10 10.02
CA GLU A 406 -11.38 21.56 9.17
C GLU A 406 -10.77 20.64 8.09
N SER A 407 -11.26 19.41 8.02
CA SER A 407 -10.80 18.43 7.03
C SER A 407 -11.60 18.52 5.74
N LEU A 408 -11.05 17.98 4.65
CA LEU A 408 -11.77 17.88 3.38
C LEU A 408 -13.06 17.04 3.53
N ASP A 409 -13.05 16.01 4.37
CA ASP A 409 -14.24 15.20 4.66
C ASP A 409 -15.38 16.04 5.24
N VAL A 410 -15.07 16.95 6.18
CA VAL A 410 -16.05 17.90 6.73
C VAL A 410 -16.59 18.81 5.64
N TYR A 411 -15.71 19.35 4.80
CA TYR A 411 -16.12 20.22 3.70
C TYR A 411 -17.05 19.53 2.70
N ILE A 412 -16.71 18.30 2.29
CA ILE A 412 -17.55 17.49 1.40
C ILE A 412 -18.89 17.17 2.05
N CYS A 413 -18.91 16.77 3.33
CA CYS A 413 -20.16 16.50 4.05
C CYS A 413 -21.08 17.73 4.11
N MET A 414 -20.52 18.92 4.35
CA MET A 414 -21.29 20.16 4.38
C MET A 414 -21.84 20.53 3.01
N MET A 415 -21.04 20.36 1.95
CA MET A 415 -21.49 20.54 0.57
C MET A 415 -22.62 19.56 0.23
N MET A 416 -22.49 18.28 0.62
CA MET A 416 -23.56 17.29 0.41
C MET A 416 -24.86 17.67 1.12
N LYS A 417 -24.76 18.16 2.35
CA LYS A 417 -25.93 18.64 3.08
C LYS A 417 -26.62 19.81 2.37
N GLN A 418 -25.84 20.78 1.88
CA GLN A 418 -26.37 21.98 1.20
C GLN A 418 -27.03 21.63 -0.14
N ASN A 419 -26.54 20.61 -0.84
CA ASN A 419 -27.04 20.19 -2.16
C ASN A 419 -28.02 19.01 -2.09
N ASN A 420 -28.57 18.68 -0.92
CA ASN A 420 -29.51 17.57 -0.73
C ASN A 420 -28.95 16.22 -1.21
N LEU A 421 -27.67 15.95 -0.92
CA LEU A 421 -26.99 14.68 -1.23
C LEU A 421 -26.71 13.84 0.03
N ALA A 422 -26.93 14.41 1.22
CA ALA A 422 -26.73 13.72 2.50
C ALA A 422 -28.05 13.38 3.18
N PHE A 423 -28.22 12.13 3.58
CA PHE A 423 -29.33 11.68 4.42
C PHE A 423 -29.03 11.88 5.89
N LYS A 424 -27.81 11.50 6.34
CA LYS A 424 -27.37 11.60 7.74
C LYS A 424 -25.86 11.83 7.79
N MET A 425 -25.42 12.64 8.74
CA MET A 425 -24.00 12.84 9.06
C MET A 425 -23.81 12.63 10.55
N GLU A 426 -22.75 11.91 10.92
CA GLU A 426 -22.42 11.67 12.33
C GLU A 426 -20.91 11.46 12.52
N LYS A 427 -20.41 11.80 13.70
CA LYS A 427 -19.04 11.47 14.08
C LYS A 427 -18.99 10.00 14.49
N HIS A 428 -18.13 9.24 13.83
CA HIS A 428 -17.94 7.82 14.07
C HIS A 428 -16.48 7.53 14.46
N VAL A 429 -16.29 6.63 15.40
CA VAL A 429 -14.95 6.14 15.76
C VAL A 429 -14.74 4.82 15.02
N HIS A 430 -13.71 4.77 14.21
CA HIS A 430 -13.37 3.58 13.46
C HIS A 430 -11.87 3.34 13.45
N ASN A 431 -11.47 2.10 13.17
CA ASN A 431 -10.09 1.69 13.13
C ASN A 431 -9.48 2.04 11.77
N TYR A 432 -8.35 2.78 11.75
CA TYR A 432 -7.72 3.26 10.53
C TYR A 432 -6.22 2.93 10.49
N PRO A 433 -5.67 2.43 9.36
CA PRO A 433 -4.27 2.09 9.26
C PRO A 433 -3.36 3.31 9.15
N HIS A 434 -2.26 3.27 9.90
CA HIS A 434 -1.19 4.26 9.90
C HIS A 434 0.15 3.62 9.52
N CYS A 435 1.00 4.38 8.88
CA CYS A 435 2.35 3.92 8.55
C CYS A 435 3.17 3.79 9.84
N TRP A 436 3.76 2.62 10.05
CA TRP A 436 4.52 2.26 11.24
C TRP A 436 5.77 3.13 11.50
N ARG A 437 6.21 3.89 10.50
CA ARG A 437 7.40 4.75 10.59
C ARG A 437 7.09 6.24 10.62
N THR A 438 6.05 6.67 9.94
CA THR A 438 5.69 8.10 9.87
C THR A 438 4.58 8.50 10.82
N ASP A 439 3.91 7.51 11.44
CA ASP A 439 2.72 7.68 12.28
C ASP A 439 1.54 8.38 11.57
N LYS A 440 1.63 8.57 10.24
CA LYS A 440 0.58 9.21 9.44
C LYS A 440 -0.36 8.19 8.79
N PRO A 441 -1.61 8.55 8.50
CA PRO A 441 -2.57 7.67 7.84
C PRO A 441 -2.03 7.09 6.53
N VAL A 442 -2.48 5.90 6.19
CA VAL A 442 -2.19 5.22 4.93
C VAL A 442 -3.27 5.55 3.91
N LEU A 443 -2.89 5.66 2.65
CA LEU A 443 -3.78 5.79 1.50
C LEU A 443 -3.78 4.47 0.72
N TYR A 444 -4.94 3.90 0.41
CA TYR A 444 -5.00 2.81 -0.56
C TYR A 444 -4.95 3.38 -1.96
N TYR A 445 -3.99 2.90 -2.78
CA TYR A 445 -3.66 3.53 -4.06
C TYR A 445 -3.30 2.49 -5.11
N PRO A 446 -3.73 2.66 -6.37
CA PRO A 446 -3.33 1.76 -7.46
C PRO A 446 -1.87 2.03 -7.86
N LEU A 447 -1.05 1.03 -7.73
CA LEU A 447 0.38 1.09 -8.07
C LEU A 447 0.80 -0.13 -8.86
N ASP A 448 1.70 0.08 -9.80
CA ASP A 448 2.56 -0.97 -10.33
C ASP A 448 3.58 -1.36 -9.28
N SER A 449 3.68 -2.63 -8.98
CA SER A 449 4.65 -3.15 -8.02
C SER A 449 5.10 -4.56 -8.40
N TRP A 450 6.25 -4.96 -7.88
CA TRP A 450 6.73 -6.33 -7.98
C TRP A 450 6.29 -7.11 -6.74
N PHE A 451 5.77 -8.31 -6.98
CA PHE A 451 5.23 -9.18 -5.94
C PHE A 451 5.95 -10.52 -5.93
N ILE A 452 6.11 -11.08 -4.72
CA ILE A 452 6.39 -12.50 -4.55
C ILE A 452 5.06 -13.21 -4.29
N ARG A 453 4.74 -14.24 -5.09
CA ARG A 453 3.54 -15.08 -4.94
C ARG A 453 3.68 -16.00 -3.72
N SER A 454 3.70 -15.40 -2.54
CA SER A 454 3.81 -16.11 -1.26
C SER A 454 2.60 -17.01 -0.99
N THR A 455 1.44 -16.67 -1.54
CA THR A 455 0.22 -17.49 -1.46
C THR A 455 0.40 -18.88 -2.08
N ALA A 456 1.32 -19.06 -3.03
CA ALA A 456 1.65 -20.36 -3.61
C ALA A 456 2.18 -21.39 -2.59
N CYS A 457 2.77 -20.91 -1.47
CA CYS A 457 3.30 -21.76 -0.41
C CYS A 457 2.47 -21.70 0.89
N LYS A 458 1.34 -21.01 0.88
CA LYS A 458 0.52 -20.70 2.05
C LYS A 458 0.15 -21.95 2.86
N GLU A 459 -0.48 -22.92 2.22
CA GLU A 459 -0.94 -24.15 2.90
C GLU A 459 0.23 -24.91 3.54
N ARG A 460 1.36 -25.00 2.83
CA ARG A 460 2.56 -25.65 3.36
C ARG A 460 3.15 -24.88 4.54
N MET A 461 3.15 -23.56 4.52
CA MET A 461 3.61 -22.74 5.65
C MET A 461 2.70 -22.90 6.87
N ILE A 462 1.38 -22.97 6.69
CA ILE A 462 0.41 -23.23 7.77
C ILE A 462 0.68 -24.61 8.40
N GLU A 463 0.90 -25.62 7.57
CA GLU A 463 1.23 -26.99 8.04
C GLU A 463 2.52 -27.00 8.86
N LEU A 464 3.59 -26.41 8.32
CA LEU A 464 4.89 -26.36 9.00
C LEU A 464 4.85 -25.53 10.28
N ASN A 465 4.08 -24.45 10.33
CA ASN A 465 3.89 -23.65 11.54
C ASN A 465 3.41 -24.49 12.74
N LYS A 466 2.56 -25.50 12.48
CA LYS A 466 2.05 -26.40 13.52
C LYS A 466 3.12 -27.35 14.11
N THR A 467 4.24 -27.52 13.43
CA THR A 467 5.35 -28.35 13.89
C THR A 467 6.35 -27.61 14.80
N ILE A 468 6.25 -26.27 14.86
CA ILE A 468 7.14 -25.42 15.65
C ILE A 468 6.74 -25.47 17.13
N ASN A 469 7.71 -25.66 18.03
CA ASN A 469 7.50 -25.57 19.47
C ASN A 469 7.49 -24.13 19.95
N TRP A 470 6.38 -23.43 19.70
CA TRP A 470 6.20 -22.04 20.07
C TRP A 470 6.20 -21.82 21.59
N LYS A 471 6.88 -20.75 22.05
CA LYS A 471 6.89 -20.31 23.45
C LYS A 471 6.59 -18.78 23.52
N PRO A 472 5.41 -18.35 23.91
CA PRO A 472 4.22 -19.15 24.25
C PRO A 472 3.55 -19.76 23.02
N GLU A 473 2.83 -20.86 23.20
CA GLU A 473 2.11 -21.57 22.13
C GLU A 473 1.12 -20.67 21.38
N SER A 474 0.49 -19.72 22.09
CA SER A 474 -0.43 -18.73 21.53
C SER A 474 0.17 -17.83 20.44
N THR A 475 1.49 -17.72 20.34
CA THR A 475 2.15 -17.01 19.24
C THR A 475 1.94 -17.75 17.91
N GLY A 476 2.12 -19.07 17.92
CA GLY A 476 1.97 -19.90 16.72
C GLY A 476 0.52 -20.11 16.29
N SER A 477 -0.38 -20.38 17.22
CA SER A 477 -1.81 -20.59 16.94
C SER A 477 -2.61 -19.27 16.82
N GLY A 478 -2.14 -18.21 17.45
CA GLY A 478 -2.75 -16.91 17.47
C GLY A 478 -2.24 -15.99 16.36
N ARG A 479 -1.43 -14.98 16.72
CA ARG A 479 -1.01 -13.91 15.82
C ARG A 479 -0.33 -14.40 14.54
N PHE A 480 0.67 -15.26 14.66
CA PHE A 480 1.43 -15.74 13.50
C PHE A 480 0.60 -16.72 12.65
N GLY A 481 -0.12 -17.66 13.27
CA GLY A 481 -1.00 -18.60 12.55
C GLY A 481 -2.10 -17.89 11.78
N LYS A 482 -2.79 -16.92 12.41
CA LYS A 482 -3.81 -16.11 11.75
C LYS A 482 -3.24 -15.25 10.62
N TRP A 483 -2.02 -14.74 10.76
CA TRP A 483 -1.36 -14.03 9.67
C TRP A 483 -1.10 -14.94 8.46
N LEU A 484 -0.66 -16.19 8.70
CA LEU A 484 -0.48 -17.18 7.62
C LEU A 484 -1.81 -17.56 6.96
N GLU A 485 -2.89 -17.73 7.75
CA GLU A 485 -4.23 -18.04 7.23
C GLU A 485 -4.76 -16.92 6.30
N ASN A 486 -4.39 -15.69 6.56
CA ASN A 486 -4.77 -14.51 5.77
C ASN A 486 -3.63 -14.00 4.87
N LEU A 487 -2.65 -14.86 4.55
CA LEU A 487 -1.49 -14.48 3.75
C LEU A 487 -1.91 -14.04 2.35
N ASN A 488 -1.43 -12.86 1.95
CA ASN A 488 -1.50 -12.32 0.60
C ASN A 488 -0.12 -12.38 -0.07
N ASP A 489 -0.07 -12.17 -1.37
CA ASP A 489 1.20 -12.03 -2.08
C ASP A 489 1.99 -10.86 -1.53
N TRP A 490 3.29 -11.03 -1.40
CA TRP A 490 4.17 -10.05 -0.80
C TRP A 490 4.47 -8.92 -1.78
N ASN A 491 4.00 -7.72 -1.49
CA ASN A 491 4.44 -6.52 -2.19
C ASN A 491 5.91 -6.25 -1.85
N LEU A 492 6.80 -6.58 -2.80
CA LEU A 492 8.24 -6.54 -2.60
C LEU A 492 8.85 -5.18 -2.93
N SER A 493 8.39 -4.49 -3.96
CA SER A 493 9.05 -3.29 -4.45
C SER A 493 8.78 -2.06 -3.58
N ARG A 494 9.81 -1.19 -3.50
CA ARG A 494 9.78 0.07 -2.75
C ARG A 494 10.31 1.20 -3.61
N SER A 495 9.51 2.24 -3.80
CA SER A 495 9.87 3.43 -4.59
C SER A 495 10.74 4.39 -3.77
N ARG A 496 11.94 3.94 -3.39
CA ARG A 496 12.89 4.67 -2.54
C ARG A 496 14.31 4.63 -3.15
N TYR A 497 15.32 5.09 -2.40
CA TYR A 497 16.67 5.31 -2.91
C TYR A 497 17.76 4.50 -2.20
N TRP A 498 17.65 4.26 -0.87
CA TRP A 498 18.64 3.53 -0.08
C TRP A 498 18.16 2.13 0.28
N GLY A 499 18.60 1.14 -0.46
CA GLY A 499 18.25 -0.27 -0.30
C GLY A 499 18.80 -1.13 -1.42
N THR A 500 18.54 -2.42 -1.36
CA THR A 500 18.89 -3.36 -2.42
C THR A 500 18.05 -3.10 -3.66
N PRO A 501 18.66 -2.78 -4.81
CA PRO A 501 17.92 -2.57 -6.06
C PRO A 501 17.27 -3.86 -6.57
N LEU A 502 16.08 -3.74 -7.14
CA LEU A 502 15.44 -4.85 -7.84
C LEU A 502 16.27 -5.22 -9.09
N PRO A 503 16.70 -6.50 -9.25
CA PRO A 503 17.64 -6.88 -10.30
C PRO A 503 16.93 -7.21 -11.63
N ILE A 504 16.00 -6.37 -12.06
CA ILE A 504 15.22 -6.60 -13.28
C ILE A 504 15.43 -5.45 -14.25
N TRP A 505 15.83 -5.80 -15.48
CA TRP A 505 15.91 -4.91 -16.63
C TRP A 505 14.79 -5.25 -17.60
N ARG A 506 14.16 -4.22 -18.17
CA ARG A 506 12.99 -4.37 -19.03
C ARG A 506 13.07 -3.43 -20.24
N SER A 507 12.63 -3.93 -21.40
CA SER A 507 12.42 -3.11 -22.61
C SER A 507 11.04 -2.44 -22.59
N GLU A 508 10.83 -1.47 -23.46
CA GLU A 508 9.53 -0.82 -23.65
C GLU A 508 8.47 -1.81 -24.18
N GLU A 509 8.90 -2.81 -24.94
CA GLU A 509 8.04 -3.88 -25.47
C GLU A 509 7.73 -4.99 -24.45
N GLY A 510 8.29 -4.89 -23.24
CA GLY A 510 8.00 -5.80 -22.14
C GLY A 510 8.91 -7.04 -22.05
N GLU A 511 9.96 -7.15 -22.88
CA GLU A 511 11.01 -8.15 -22.65
C GLU A 511 11.77 -7.83 -21.38
N GLU A 512 12.08 -8.84 -20.58
CA GLU A 512 12.73 -8.63 -19.28
C GLU A 512 13.78 -9.70 -18.97
N ILE A 513 14.76 -9.31 -18.16
CA ILE A 513 15.77 -10.19 -17.59
C ILE A 513 15.92 -9.92 -16.08
N CYS A 514 15.97 -10.98 -15.30
CA CYS A 514 16.29 -10.92 -13.88
C CYS A 514 17.72 -11.41 -13.66
N ILE A 515 18.59 -10.53 -13.20
CA ILE A 515 20.02 -10.79 -12.95
C ILE A 515 20.20 -11.45 -11.60
N GLY A 516 20.97 -12.54 -11.55
CA GLY A 516 21.22 -13.31 -10.33
C GLY A 516 22.65 -13.24 -9.81
N SER A 517 23.58 -12.60 -10.53
CA SER A 517 24.96 -12.43 -10.06
C SER A 517 25.66 -11.20 -10.68
N VAL A 518 26.70 -10.73 -10.07
CA VAL A 518 27.53 -9.64 -10.62
C VAL A 518 28.27 -10.09 -11.89
N GLU A 519 28.70 -11.36 -11.93
CA GLU A 519 29.31 -11.95 -13.12
C GLU A 519 28.31 -11.99 -14.31
N GLU A 520 27.07 -12.41 -14.06
CA GLU A 520 26.02 -12.36 -15.07
C GLU A 520 25.79 -10.94 -15.57
N LEU A 521 25.66 -9.98 -14.65
CA LEU A 521 25.49 -8.57 -15.02
C LEU A 521 26.69 -8.06 -15.84
N TYR A 522 27.92 -8.39 -15.44
CA TYR A 522 29.13 -8.04 -16.17
C TYR A 522 29.07 -8.54 -17.63
N ASN A 523 28.68 -9.80 -17.82
CA ASN A 523 28.59 -10.40 -19.14
C ASN A 523 27.45 -9.79 -19.99
N GLU A 524 26.31 -9.47 -19.39
CA GLU A 524 25.21 -8.79 -20.09
C GLU A 524 25.59 -7.34 -20.48
N ILE A 525 26.39 -6.64 -19.65
CA ILE A 525 26.94 -5.32 -20.00
C ILE A 525 27.89 -5.45 -21.20
N GLU A 526 28.78 -6.45 -21.28
CA GLU A 526 29.64 -6.67 -22.43
C GLU A 526 28.84 -6.88 -23.74
N LYS A 527 27.72 -7.62 -23.68
CA LYS A 527 26.77 -7.74 -24.80
C LYS A 527 26.15 -6.39 -25.20
N SER A 528 25.79 -5.59 -24.21
CA SER A 528 25.22 -4.26 -24.42
C SER A 528 26.23 -3.29 -25.04
N VAL A 529 27.50 -3.36 -24.63
CA VAL A 529 28.60 -2.60 -25.26
C VAL A 529 28.78 -3.02 -26.70
N ALA A 530 28.76 -4.33 -26.99
CA ALA A 530 28.86 -4.85 -28.36
C ALA A 530 27.67 -4.41 -29.23
N ALA A 531 26.47 -4.26 -28.64
CA ALA A 531 25.27 -3.78 -29.33
C ALA A 531 25.21 -2.24 -29.44
N GLY A 532 26.14 -1.51 -28.82
CA GLY A 532 26.23 -0.04 -28.89
C GLY A 532 25.30 0.72 -27.93
N PHE A 533 24.65 0.05 -26.98
CA PHE A 533 23.81 0.70 -25.95
C PHE A 533 24.61 1.22 -24.74
N MET A 534 25.79 0.65 -24.51
CA MET A 534 26.75 1.13 -23.52
C MET A 534 28.09 1.44 -24.24
N THR A 535 28.81 2.48 -23.77
CA THR A 535 30.10 2.85 -24.35
C THR A 535 31.26 1.99 -23.81
N GLU A 536 31.15 1.58 -22.56
CA GLU A 536 32.15 0.74 -21.85
C GLU A 536 31.46 -0.03 -20.73
N ASN A 537 32.07 -1.10 -20.26
CA ASN A 537 31.64 -1.81 -19.07
C ASN A 537 32.20 -1.08 -17.82
N PRO A 538 31.36 -0.47 -16.97
CA PRO A 538 31.83 0.27 -15.79
C PRO A 538 32.56 -0.61 -14.78
N TYR A 539 32.19 -1.87 -14.64
CA TYR A 539 32.84 -2.80 -13.71
C TYR A 539 34.24 -3.21 -14.16
N LYS A 540 34.41 -3.39 -15.48
CA LYS A 540 35.72 -3.62 -16.09
C LYS A 540 36.65 -2.41 -15.90
N LYS A 541 36.12 -1.22 -16.09
CA LYS A 541 36.84 0.03 -15.85
C LYS A 541 37.32 0.18 -14.41
N LEU A 542 36.51 -0.23 -13.44
CA LEU A 542 36.82 -0.24 -12.01
C LEU A 542 37.80 -1.37 -11.62
N GLY A 543 38.14 -2.28 -12.55
CA GLY A 543 39.03 -3.40 -12.29
C GLY A 543 38.38 -4.55 -11.55
N PHE A 544 37.05 -4.66 -11.60
CA PHE A 544 36.34 -5.84 -11.08
C PHE A 544 36.66 -7.06 -11.93
N VAL A 545 36.91 -8.19 -11.27
CA VAL A 545 37.24 -9.45 -11.93
C VAL A 545 36.15 -10.48 -11.64
N PRO A 546 35.34 -10.90 -12.64
CA PRO A 546 34.33 -11.95 -12.48
C PRO A 546 34.93 -13.24 -11.91
N GLY A 547 34.19 -13.92 -11.05
CA GLY A 547 34.63 -15.18 -10.40
C GLY A 547 35.60 -15.01 -9.22
N GLN A 548 36.01 -13.77 -8.88
CA GLN A 548 36.79 -13.49 -7.67
C GLN A 548 35.87 -12.94 -6.56
N TYR A 549 35.49 -13.79 -5.62
CA TYR A 549 34.48 -13.50 -4.61
C TYR A 549 35.01 -12.78 -3.35
N ASN A 550 36.32 -12.44 -3.28
CA ASN A 550 36.88 -11.76 -2.12
C ASN A 550 36.36 -10.32 -1.98
N LYS A 551 36.38 -9.83 -0.74
CA LYS A 551 35.88 -8.49 -0.39
C LYS A 551 36.54 -7.37 -1.20
N ASP A 552 37.87 -7.41 -1.36
CA ASP A 552 38.64 -6.36 -2.06
C ASP A 552 38.20 -6.19 -3.52
N ASN A 553 37.76 -7.27 -4.17
CA ASN A 553 37.23 -7.22 -5.53
C ASN A 553 35.83 -6.60 -5.56
N TYR A 554 34.96 -6.97 -4.60
CA TYR A 554 33.59 -6.45 -4.52
C TYR A 554 33.52 -5.00 -4.02
N ASP A 555 34.50 -4.54 -3.24
CA ASP A 555 34.59 -3.14 -2.79
C ASP A 555 34.92 -2.15 -3.93
N LYS A 556 35.32 -2.64 -5.11
CA LYS A 556 35.58 -1.82 -6.30
C LYS A 556 34.30 -1.32 -6.98
N ILE A 557 33.17 -1.97 -6.74
CA ILE A 557 31.90 -1.67 -7.37
C ILE A 557 30.87 -1.24 -6.33
N ASP A 558 29.75 -0.70 -6.78
CA ASP A 558 28.59 -0.43 -5.93
C ASP A 558 27.31 -0.86 -6.64
N LEU A 559 26.54 -1.75 -6.03
CA LEU A 559 25.28 -2.27 -6.57
C LEU A 559 24.07 -1.41 -6.19
N HIS A 560 24.24 -0.30 -5.48
CA HIS A 560 23.17 0.62 -5.13
C HIS A 560 22.82 1.58 -6.26
N ARG A 561 21.70 2.24 -6.13
CA ARG A 561 21.36 3.43 -6.91
C ARG A 561 22.34 4.57 -6.61
N PRO A 562 22.69 5.42 -7.58
CA PRO A 562 22.26 5.38 -8.98
C PRO A 562 23.12 4.47 -9.88
N TYR A 563 24.19 3.86 -9.36
CA TYR A 563 25.23 3.19 -10.15
C TYR A 563 24.70 2.06 -11.03
N VAL A 564 23.70 1.28 -10.56
CA VAL A 564 23.05 0.24 -11.36
C VAL A 564 21.96 0.78 -12.29
N ASP A 565 21.44 1.99 -12.02
CA ASP A 565 20.37 2.60 -12.82
C ASP A 565 20.87 3.06 -14.19
N ASP A 566 22.17 3.41 -14.28
CA ASP A 566 22.81 3.85 -15.52
C ASP A 566 23.17 2.68 -16.47
N ILE A 567 23.01 1.44 -16.03
CA ILE A 567 23.29 0.24 -16.83
C ILE A 567 22.11 -0.05 -17.76
N ILE A 568 22.39 -0.05 -19.06
CA ILE A 568 21.44 -0.44 -20.09
C ILE A 568 21.87 -1.82 -20.61
N LEU A 569 20.96 -2.78 -20.61
CA LEU A 569 21.18 -4.11 -21.17
C LEU A 569 20.54 -4.24 -22.55
N VAL A 570 20.83 -5.32 -23.27
CA VAL A 570 20.24 -5.62 -24.58
C VAL A 570 19.32 -6.83 -24.48
N SER A 571 18.09 -6.70 -24.98
CA SER A 571 17.12 -7.80 -25.01
C SER A 571 17.45 -8.84 -26.09
N ALA A 572 16.77 -9.98 -26.06
CA ALA A 572 16.90 -11.02 -27.05
C ALA A 572 16.53 -10.53 -28.48
N SER A 573 15.60 -9.58 -28.58
CA SER A 573 15.22 -8.93 -29.84
C SER A 573 16.14 -7.77 -30.26
N GLY A 574 17.20 -7.48 -29.48
CA GLY A 574 18.15 -6.40 -29.74
C GLY A 574 17.67 -5.01 -29.32
N LYS A 575 16.73 -4.91 -28.38
CA LYS A 575 16.20 -3.65 -27.85
C LYS A 575 16.91 -3.26 -26.54
N PRO A 576 17.01 -1.95 -26.23
CA PRO A 576 17.57 -1.52 -24.96
C PRO A 576 16.62 -1.87 -23.79
N MET A 577 17.20 -2.37 -22.70
CA MET A 577 16.48 -2.64 -21.46
C MET A 577 17.04 -1.74 -20.34
N LYS A 578 16.14 -1.08 -19.62
CA LYS A 578 16.46 -0.28 -18.44
C LYS A 578 16.05 -1.02 -17.18
N ARG A 579 16.75 -0.75 -16.08
CA ARG A 579 16.42 -1.33 -14.79
C ARG A 579 15.08 -0.79 -14.26
N GLU A 580 14.27 -1.65 -13.67
CA GLU A 580 13.13 -1.25 -12.85
C GLU A 580 13.64 -0.49 -11.62
N LEU A 581 13.25 0.79 -11.45
CA LEU A 581 13.89 1.71 -10.50
C LEU A 581 13.61 1.40 -9.02
N ASP A 582 12.65 0.54 -8.73
CA ASP A 582 12.31 0.16 -7.37
C ASP A 582 13.47 -0.56 -6.66
N LEU A 583 13.47 -0.42 -5.34
CA LEU A 583 14.24 -1.25 -4.41
C LEU A 583 13.36 -2.41 -3.95
N ILE A 584 13.96 -3.38 -3.26
CA ILE A 584 13.21 -4.44 -2.58
C ILE A 584 12.92 -4.05 -1.12
N ASP A 585 11.89 -4.68 -0.57
CA ASP A 585 11.53 -4.55 0.84
C ASP A 585 12.69 -5.02 1.74
N VAL A 586 13.10 -4.20 2.69
CA VAL A 586 14.20 -4.51 3.63
C VAL A 586 13.95 -5.77 4.47
N TRP A 587 12.71 -6.21 4.61
CA TRP A 587 12.40 -7.48 5.23
C TRP A 587 12.89 -8.69 4.42
N PHE A 588 13.05 -8.54 3.11
CA PHE A 588 13.71 -9.56 2.28
C PHE A 588 15.21 -9.61 2.56
N ASP A 589 15.86 -8.45 2.75
CA ASP A 589 17.27 -8.37 3.13
C ASP A 589 17.53 -9.16 4.42
N SER A 590 16.79 -8.86 5.49
CA SER A 590 16.96 -9.52 6.78
C SER A 590 16.52 -10.99 6.78
N GLY A 591 15.46 -11.31 6.05
CA GLY A 591 14.96 -12.69 5.90
C GLY A 591 15.89 -13.60 5.12
N SER A 592 16.71 -13.05 4.24
CA SER A 592 17.70 -13.79 3.43
C SER A 592 19.01 -14.09 4.15
N MET A 593 19.17 -13.62 5.38
CA MET A 593 20.39 -13.74 6.16
C MET A 593 20.97 -15.17 6.21
N PRO A 594 20.20 -16.24 6.36
CA PRO A 594 20.77 -17.60 6.41
C PRO A 594 21.64 -17.96 5.21
N TYR A 595 21.30 -17.42 4.04
CA TYR A 595 22.05 -17.61 2.79
C TYR A 595 23.08 -16.49 2.57
N ALA A 596 22.66 -15.24 2.72
CA ALA A 596 23.43 -14.08 2.31
C ALA A 596 24.65 -13.81 3.21
N GLN A 597 24.60 -14.16 4.50
CA GLN A 597 25.77 -14.07 5.39
C GLN A 597 26.94 -14.97 4.96
N LEU A 598 26.67 -15.99 4.16
CA LEU A 598 27.65 -16.94 3.63
C LEU A 598 28.04 -16.64 2.19
N HIS A 599 27.44 -15.64 1.55
CA HIS A 599 27.56 -15.35 0.13
C HIS A 599 27.18 -16.55 -0.75
N TYR A 600 26.15 -17.30 -0.32
CA TYR A 600 25.63 -18.45 -1.07
C TYR A 600 24.94 -18.00 -2.37
N PRO A 601 25.07 -18.70 -3.49
CA PRO A 601 25.79 -19.96 -3.71
C PRO A 601 27.24 -19.77 -4.21
N PHE A 602 27.76 -18.55 -4.20
CA PHE A 602 29.06 -18.18 -4.78
C PHE A 602 30.23 -18.66 -3.91
N GLU A 603 30.04 -18.57 -2.59
CA GLU A 603 30.95 -19.10 -1.57
C GLU A 603 30.19 -20.01 -0.60
N ASN A 604 30.90 -20.86 0.12
CA ASN A 604 30.37 -21.73 1.20
C ASN A 604 29.17 -22.60 0.79
N LYS A 605 29.10 -22.98 -0.49
CA LYS A 605 27.97 -23.73 -1.06
C LYS A 605 27.72 -25.06 -0.35
N GLU A 606 28.79 -25.77 0.00
CA GLU A 606 28.72 -27.08 0.68
C GLU A 606 28.00 -27.00 2.02
N LEU A 607 28.15 -25.89 2.76
CA LEU A 607 27.54 -25.73 4.10
C LEU A 607 26.02 -25.75 4.03
N ILE A 608 25.46 -25.18 2.98
CA ILE A 608 24.00 -25.13 2.75
C ILE A 608 23.54 -26.43 2.07
N ASP A 609 24.18 -26.85 0.99
CA ASP A 609 23.73 -27.97 0.17
C ASP A 609 23.80 -29.32 0.94
N SER A 610 24.73 -29.45 1.86
CA SER A 610 24.84 -30.65 2.74
C SER A 610 23.79 -30.64 3.87
N GLY A 611 23.12 -29.53 4.12
CA GLY A 611 22.24 -29.37 5.28
C GLY A 611 22.98 -29.30 6.62
N SER A 612 24.32 -29.14 6.62
CA SER A 612 25.12 -29.16 7.86
C SER A 612 25.08 -27.81 8.60
N TYR A 613 24.75 -26.72 7.91
CA TYR A 613 24.69 -25.38 8.47
C TYR A 613 23.26 -24.81 8.50
N TYR A 614 22.45 -25.15 7.51
CA TYR A 614 21.07 -24.67 7.37
C TYR A 614 20.21 -25.73 6.69
N PRO A 615 18.95 -25.98 7.11
CA PRO A 615 18.25 -25.25 8.19
C PRO A 615 18.84 -25.56 9.57
N ALA A 616 18.75 -24.54 10.47
CA ALA A 616 19.13 -24.71 11.87
C ALA A 616 18.00 -25.36 12.66
N ASP A 617 18.36 -26.10 13.71
CA ASP A 617 17.42 -26.72 14.66
C ASP A 617 16.66 -25.68 15.52
#